data_5a0f8b8b35d80806f32406983618e6f5
#
_entry.id   5a0f8b8b35d80806f32406983618e6f5
#
_cell.length_a   1.000
_cell.length_b   1.000
_cell.length_c   1.000
_cell.angle_alpha   90.00
_cell.angle_beta   90.00
_cell.angle_gamma   90.00
#
_symmetry.space_group_name_H-M   'P 1'
#
loop_
_entity.id
_entity.type
_entity.pdbx_description
1 polymer ?
#
loop_
_entity_poly.entity_id
_entity_poly.type
_entity_poly.pdbx_seq_one_letter_code
_entity_poly.pdbx_strand_id
1 'polypeptide(L)'
;MTHYLRSRHDAILIGVGTAVADNPGLNCRIEGVGGYGGDGLTNQPRPIVVDPRARWDFSKDSKILELVREGKGWAPFIIISSQYTPSDAKRELLERHGGKFIPLTVDTTEEGEHKLDWTSLLRCLWEEGLKSVMIEGGGTIINSLLEPANGVLVDSVIVTIAPTWLGSGGVVISPKRRVDGGGNAVPAARLRDVRWYPFGEDVVLCGKVLV
;
A
#
# COMPACT_ATOMS: atom_id res chain seq x y z
N MET A 1 -1.29 16.50 -5.15
CA MET A 1 -0.05 15.78 -4.77
C MET A 1 -0.18 14.27 -4.96
N THR A 2 -1.09 13.56 -4.28
CA THR A 2 -1.23 12.10 -4.30
C THR A 2 -1.28 11.50 -5.72
N HIS A 3 -2.13 12.01 -6.60
CA HIS A 3 -2.20 11.52 -7.97
C HIS A 3 -0.91 11.72 -8.77
N TYR A 4 -0.17 12.79 -8.52
CA TYR A 4 1.16 12.98 -9.13
C TYR A 4 2.13 11.89 -8.67
N LEU A 5 2.15 11.59 -7.38
CA LEU A 5 2.99 10.50 -6.85
C LEU A 5 2.59 9.16 -7.46
N ARG A 6 1.28 8.87 -7.58
CA ARG A 6 0.79 7.66 -8.24
C ARG A 6 1.30 7.51 -9.67
N SER A 7 1.35 8.62 -10.46
CA SER A 7 1.86 8.58 -11.83
C SER A 7 3.38 8.39 -11.94
N ARG A 8 4.09 8.43 -10.83
CA ARG A 8 5.56 8.29 -10.77
C ARG A 8 6.02 6.94 -10.24
N HIS A 9 5.09 6.06 -9.88
CA HIS A 9 5.39 4.73 -9.36
C HIS A 9 4.76 3.64 -10.23
N ASP A 10 5.43 2.50 -10.33
CA ASP A 10 4.93 1.35 -11.10
C ASP A 10 3.77 0.66 -10.38
N ALA A 11 3.76 0.73 -9.06
CA ALA A 11 2.72 0.12 -8.24
C ALA A 11 2.25 1.03 -7.08
N ILE A 12 1.00 0.77 -6.65
CA ILE A 12 0.40 1.34 -5.45
C ILE A 12 -0.09 0.21 -4.55
N LEU A 13 0.37 0.17 -3.31
CA LEU A 13 0.09 -0.92 -2.39
C LEU A 13 -0.75 -0.44 -1.21
N ILE A 14 -1.78 -1.22 -0.90
CA ILE A 14 -2.62 -1.07 0.30
C ILE A 14 -2.85 -2.41 1.00
N GLY A 15 -3.23 -2.35 2.27
CA GLY A 15 -3.74 -3.52 3.00
C GLY A 15 -5.21 -3.78 2.68
N VAL A 16 -5.64 -5.04 2.82
CA VAL A 16 -7.02 -5.46 2.58
C VAL A 16 -8.04 -4.71 3.44
N GLY A 17 -7.68 -4.28 4.65
CA GLY A 17 -8.57 -3.45 5.48
C GLY A 17 -9.01 -2.17 4.76
N THR A 18 -8.09 -1.47 4.11
CA THR A 18 -8.36 -0.29 3.30
C THR A 18 -9.17 -0.64 2.05
N ALA A 19 -8.86 -1.75 1.38
CA ALA A 19 -9.60 -2.20 0.20
C ALA A 19 -11.09 -2.45 0.52
N VAL A 20 -11.37 -3.06 1.68
CA VAL A 20 -12.73 -3.37 2.14
C VAL A 20 -13.47 -2.11 2.61
N ALA A 21 -12.80 -1.23 3.38
CA ALA A 21 -13.44 -0.07 3.98
C ALA A 21 -13.79 1.01 2.94
N ASP A 22 -12.89 1.25 1.97
CA ASP A 22 -12.97 2.42 1.11
C ASP A 22 -13.36 2.10 -0.33
N ASN A 23 -13.33 0.82 -0.74
CA ASN A 23 -13.53 0.40 -2.14
C ASN A 23 -12.77 1.32 -3.13
N PRO A 24 -11.43 1.48 -2.98
CA PRO A 24 -10.68 2.52 -3.66
C PRO A 24 -10.41 2.19 -5.12
N GLY A 25 -10.26 3.23 -5.95
CA GLY A 25 -9.87 3.05 -7.36
C GLY A 25 -8.37 2.85 -7.57
N LEU A 26 -7.52 3.37 -6.67
CA LEU A 26 -6.04 3.28 -6.68
C LEU A 26 -5.35 3.75 -7.97
N ASN A 27 -6.06 4.38 -8.88
CA ASN A 27 -5.54 4.88 -10.14
C ASN A 27 -5.07 6.34 -10.05
N CYS A 28 -4.34 6.79 -11.06
CA CYS A 28 -4.01 8.20 -11.27
C CYS A 28 -5.08 8.86 -12.15
N ARG A 29 -5.56 10.05 -11.74
CA ARG A 29 -6.62 10.81 -12.44
C ARG A 29 -6.14 12.18 -12.94
N ILE A 30 -4.85 12.29 -13.24
CA ILE A 30 -4.28 13.53 -13.80
C ILE A 30 -4.49 13.51 -15.32
N GLU A 31 -4.89 14.64 -15.88
CA GLU A 31 -4.96 14.83 -17.32
C GLU A 31 -3.59 14.54 -17.99
N GLY A 32 -3.61 13.84 -19.12
CA GLY A 32 -2.43 13.38 -19.83
C GLY A 32 -1.85 12.05 -19.35
N VAL A 33 -2.38 11.46 -18.27
CA VAL A 33 -2.05 10.09 -17.86
C VAL A 33 -2.96 9.10 -18.58
N GLY A 34 -2.50 7.89 -18.82
CA GLY A 34 -3.26 6.84 -19.49
C GLY A 34 -4.66 6.64 -18.90
N GLY A 35 -5.67 6.54 -19.77
CA GLY A 35 -7.08 6.54 -19.39
C GLY A 35 -7.67 7.92 -19.04
N TYR A 36 -6.85 8.97 -19.01
CA TYR A 36 -7.24 10.36 -18.74
C TYR A 36 -6.59 11.32 -19.76
N GLY A 37 -6.69 11.00 -21.04
CA GLY A 37 -6.13 11.77 -22.15
C GLY A 37 -4.74 11.37 -22.59
N GLY A 38 -4.06 10.49 -21.88
CA GLY A 38 -2.80 9.85 -22.29
C GLY A 38 -3.02 8.50 -22.96
N ASP A 39 -1.96 7.96 -23.56
CA ASP A 39 -2.00 6.70 -24.29
C ASP A 39 -2.15 5.48 -23.38
N GLY A 40 -3.11 4.62 -23.68
CA GLY A 40 -3.34 3.35 -23.01
C GLY A 40 -3.46 3.49 -21.49
N LEU A 41 -2.61 2.81 -20.74
CA LEU A 41 -2.47 2.91 -19.29
C LEU A 41 -1.08 3.44 -18.86
N THR A 42 -0.43 4.22 -19.71
CA THR A 42 0.88 4.84 -19.41
C THR A 42 0.80 5.67 -18.13
N ASN A 43 1.76 5.47 -17.23
CA ASN A 43 1.83 6.13 -15.91
C ASN A 43 0.65 5.83 -14.97
N GLN A 44 -0.10 4.76 -15.23
CA GLN A 44 -1.02 4.21 -14.24
C GLN A 44 -0.29 3.20 -13.35
N PRO A 45 -0.33 3.33 -12.02
CA PRO A 45 0.27 2.35 -11.12
C PRO A 45 -0.54 1.05 -11.12
N ARG A 46 0.13 -0.09 -10.99
CA ARG A 46 -0.50 -1.38 -10.73
C ARG A 46 -0.98 -1.43 -9.27
N PRO A 47 -2.27 -1.60 -9.00
CA PRO A 47 -2.74 -1.79 -7.64
C PRO A 47 -2.24 -3.12 -7.05
N ILE A 48 -1.77 -3.07 -5.82
CA ILE A 48 -1.36 -4.24 -5.02
C ILE A 48 -2.20 -4.24 -3.75
N VAL A 49 -2.87 -5.35 -3.48
CA VAL A 49 -3.65 -5.53 -2.25
C VAL A 49 -3.04 -6.65 -1.42
N VAL A 50 -2.58 -6.33 -0.22
CA VAL A 50 -2.05 -7.32 0.71
C VAL A 50 -3.20 -7.93 1.50
N ASP A 51 -3.56 -9.16 1.18
CA ASP A 51 -4.66 -9.92 1.78
C ASP A 51 -4.24 -11.35 2.16
N PRO A 52 -3.43 -11.54 3.19
CA PRO A 52 -2.86 -12.85 3.54
C PRO A 52 -3.88 -13.97 3.72
N ARG A 53 -5.12 -13.65 4.06
CA ARG A 53 -6.20 -14.62 4.30
C ARG A 53 -7.22 -14.74 3.17
N ALA A 54 -6.98 -14.08 2.03
CA ALA A 54 -7.90 -14.05 0.88
C ALA A 54 -9.35 -13.67 1.25
N ARG A 55 -9.52 -12.71 2.18
CA ARG A 55 -10.80 -12.28 2.74
C ARG A 55 -11.50 -11.16 1.97
N TRP A 56 -10.81 -10.55 1.00
CA TRP A 56 -11.40 -9.48 0.20
C TRP A 56 -12.51 -10.01 -0.70
N ASP A 57 -13.72 -9.57 -0.42
CA ASP A 57 -14.90 -9.96 -1.19
C ASP A 57 -15.17 -8.96 -2.33
N PHE A 58 -14.20 -8.84 -3.24
CA PHE A 58 -14.37 -8.02 -4.43
C PHE A 58 -15.34 -8.68 -5.43
N SER A 59 -16.03 -7.84 -6.19
CA SER A 59 -16.95 -8.24 -7.24
C SER A 59 -16.68 -7.45 -8.52
N LYS A 60 -17.41 -7.76 -9.59
CA LYS A 60 -17.39 -6.96 -10.82
C LYS A 60 -17.71 -5.47 -10.57
N ASP A 61 -18.44 -5.15 -9.50
CA ASP A 61 -18.88 -3.78 -9.17
C ASP A 61 -17.89 -3.09 -8.20
N SER A 62 -16.77 -3.73 -7.86
CA SER A 62 -15.69 -3.09 -7.12
C SER A 62 -15.06 -2.00 -7.98
N LYS A 63 -14.84 -0.81 -7.38
CA LYS A 63 -14.37 0.39 -8.09
C LYS A 63 -13.13 0.16 -8.93
N ILE A 64 -12.21 -0.63 -8.42
CA ILE A 64 -10.98 -0.96 -9.13
C ILE A 64 -11.24 -1.74 -10.42
N LEU A 65 -12.19 -2.70 -10.44
CA LEU A 65 -12.53 -3.47 -11.65
C LEU A 65 -13.43 -2.68 -12.61
N GLU A 66 -14.26 -1.74 -12.11
CA GLU A 66 -14.94 -0.77 -12.98
C GLU A 66 -13.95 0.05 -13.79
N LEU A 67 -12.92 0.60 -13.11
CA LEU A 67 -11.89 1.41 -13.75
C LEU A 67 -11.06 0.63 -14.78
N VAL A 68 -10.84 -0.67 -14.56
CA VAL A 68 -10.22 -1.55 -15.57
C VAL A 68 -11.08 -1.65 -16.83
N ARG A 69 -12.38 -1.89 -16.68
CA ARG A 69 -13.31 -1.97 -17.82
C ARG A 69 -13.45 -0.65 -18.57
N GLU A 70 -13.28 0.47 -17.87
CA GLU A 70 -13.25 1.81 -18.45
C GLU A 70 -11.92 2.18 -19.12
N GLY A 71 -10.90 1.31 -19.05
CA GLY A 71 -9.55 1.61 -19.53
C GLY A 71 -8.83 2.71 -18.74
N LYS A 72 -9.17 2.86 -17.44
CA LYS A 72 -8.68 3.93 -16.57
C LYS A 72 -7.76 3.46 -15.44
N GLY A 73 -7.41 2.19 -15.41
CA GLY A 73 -6.54 1.61 -14.40
C GLY A 73 -6.24 0.14 -14.66
N TRP A 74 -5.22 -0.37 -14.00
CA TRP A 74 -4.84 -1.77 -14.03
C TRP A 74 -5.66 -2.61 -13.04
N ALA A 75 -5.88 -3.88 -13.36
CA ALA A 75 -6.43 -4.83 -12.41
C ALA A 75 -5.42 -5.10 -11.26
N PRO A 76 -5.90 -5.39 -10.04
CA PRO A 76 -5.00 -5.56 -8.91
C PRO A 76 -4.21 -6.88 -8.97
N PHE A 77 -3.00 -6.88 -8.41
CA PHE A 77 -2.37 -8.09 -7.91
C PHE A 77 -2.70 -8.23 -6.43
N ILE A 78 -3.15 -9.41 -6.02
CA ILE A 78 -3.57 -9.68 -4.65
C ILE A 78 -2.56 -10.63 -4.01
N ILE A 79 -1.83 -10.14 -3.02
CA ILE A 79 -0.86 -10.93 -2.26
C ILE A 79 -1.61 -11.72 -1.21
N ILE A 80 -1.51 -13.04 -1.27
CA ILE A 80 -2.13 -13.96 -0.31
C ILE A 80 -1.07 -14.86 0.33
N SER A 81 -1.35 -15.41 1.50
CA SER A 81 -0.53 -16.50 2.03
C SER A 81 -0.71 -17.76 1.19
N SER A 82 0.39 -18.46 0.93
CA SER A 82 0.38 -19.75 0.21
C SER A 82 -0.49 -20.84 0.86
N GLN A 83 -0.92 -20.61 2.11
CA GLN A 83 -1.84 -21.50 2.84
C GLN A 83 -3.30 -21.32 2.42
N TYR A 84 -3.64 -20.22 1.72
CA TYR A 84 -5.01 -19.93 1.31
C TYR A 84 -5.17 -20.09 -0.19
N THR A 85 -6.28 -20.69 -0.60
CA THR A 85 -6.66 -20.82 -2.01
C THR A 85 -7.92 -20.00 -2.25
N PRO A 86 -7.88 -18.99 -3.13
CA PRO A 86 -9.08 -18.27 -3.54
C PRO A 86 -10.05 -19.18 -4.27
N SER A 87 -11.35 -18.88 -4.21
CA SER A 87 -12.33 -19.61 -5.01
C SER A 87 -12.07 -19.42 -6.51
N ASP A 88 -12.40 -20.43 -7.32
CA ASP A 88 -12.22 -20.38 -8.77
C ASP A 88 -12.97 -19.20 -9.39
N ALA A 89 -14.16 -18.89 -8.92
CA ALA A 89 -14.94 -17.74 -9.39
C ALA A 89 -14.19 -16.40 -9.18
N LYS A 90 -13.53 -16.21 -8.04
CA LYS A 90 -12.72 -15.00 -7.78
C LYS A 90 -11.45 -14.97 -8.61
N ARG A 91 -10.81 -16.13 -8.77
CA ARG A 91 -9.62 -16.26 -9.62
C ARG A 91 -9.97 -15.88 -11.06
N GLU A 92 -10.98 -16.50 -11.64
CA GLU A 92 -11.44 -16.23 -13.00
C GLU A 92 -11.85 -14.76 -13.19
N LEU A 93 -12.61 -14.19 -12.22
CA LEU A 93 -13.00 -12.78 -12.28
C LEU A 93 -11.78 -11.87 -12.35
N LEU A 94 -10.78 -12.12 -11.52
CA LEU A 94 -9.56 -11.30 -11.46
C LEU A 94 -8.72 -11.44 -12.73
N GLU A 95 -8.47 -12.67 -13.17
CA GLU A 95 -7.66 -12.99 -14.35
C GLU A 95 -8.27 -12.45 -15.65
N ARG A 96 -9.59 -12.50 -15.81
CA ARG A 96 -10.30 -11.90 -16.97
C ARG A 96 -10.05 -10.39 -17.08
N HIS A 97 -9.76 -9.72 -15.99
CA HIS A 97 -9.42 -8.30 -15.97
C HIS A 97 -7.92 -8.04 -16.06
N GLY A 98 -7.07 -9.08 -16.13
CA GLY A 98 -5.61 -8.96 -16.20
C GLY A 98 -4.95 -8.77 -14.82
N GLY A 99 -5.65 -9.11 -13.75
CA GLY A 99 -5.11 -9.22 -12.39
C GLY A 99 -4.71 -10.66 -12.06
N LYS A 100 -4.16 -10.87 -10.87
CA LYS A 100 -3.81 -12.21 -10.39
C LYS A 100 -3.66 -12.26 -8.87
N PHE A 101 -3.77 -13.48 -8.33
CA PHE A 101 -3.33 -13.77 -6.98
C PHE A 101 -1.86 -14.17 -6.99
N ILE A 102 -1.11 -13.68 -6.03
CA ILE A 102 0.31 -13.99 -5.84
C ILE A 102 0.46 -14.64 -4.46
N PRO A 103 0.67 -15.95 -4.39
CA PRO A 103 0.90 -16.63 -3.12
C PRO A 103 2.32 -16.35 -2.62
N LEU A 104 2.44 -15.90 -1.38
CA LEU A 104 3.70 -15.77 -0.67
C LEU A 104 3.70 -16.64 0.59
N THR A 105 4.87 -17.11 0.99
CA THR A 105 5.03 -17.70 2.32
C THR A 105 4.92 -16.57 3.35
N VAL A 106 4.03 -16.73 4.30
CA VAL A 106 3.78 -15.78 5.38
C VAL A 106 3.99 -16.50 6.69
N ASP A 107 4.91 -16.00 7.51
CA ASP A 107 5.11 -16.52 8.84
C ASP A 107 3.90 -16.15 9.72
N THR A 108 3.46 -17.11 10.52
CA THR A 108 2.42 -16.86 11.50
C THR A 108 3.07 -16.78 12.88
N THR A 109 2.88 -15.67 13.58
CA THR A 109 3.37 -15.52 14.95
C THR A 109 2.61 -16.45 15.88
N GLU A 110 3.15 -16.71 17.08
CA GLU A 110 2.47 -17.49 18.13
C GLU A 110 1.09 -16.92 18.50
N GLU A 111 0.90 -15.61 18.30
CA GLU A 111 -0.35 -14.89 18.53
C GLU A 111 -1.34 -15.01 17.33
N GLY A 112 -0.96 -15.76 16.27
CA GLY A 112 -1.79 -15.95 15.07
C GLY A 112 -1.79 -14.77 14.09
N GLU A 113 -0.88 -13.80 14.28
CA GLU A 113 -0.71 -12.70 13.34
C GLU A 113 0.15 -13.16 12.14
N HIS A 114 -0.28 -12.82 10.94
CA HIS A 114 0.49 -13.07 9.73
C HIS A 114 1.58 -12.00 9.58
N LYS A 115 2.82 -12.39 9.78
CA LYS A 115 3.98 -11.52 9.57
C LYS A 115 4.42 -11.59 8.12
N LEU A 116 4.23 -10.48 7.42
CA LEU A 116 4.66 -10.34 6.03
C LEU A 116 6.17 -10.16 5.97
N ASP A 117 6.86 -10.98 5.20
CA ASP A 117 8.23 -10.71 4.81
C ASP A 117 8.27 -9.68 3.67
N TRP A 118 8.57 -8.44 4.03
CA TRP A 118 8.65 -7.34 3.07
C TRP A 118 9.69 -7.54 1.98
N THR A 119 10.80 -8.19 2.31
CA THR A 119 11.87 -8.48 1.33
C THR A 119 11.37 -9.42 0.25
N SER A 120 10.70 -10.49 0.64
CA SER A 120 10.10 -11.44 -0.30
C SER A 120 8.98 -10.80 -1.13
N LEU A 121 8.13 -9.96 -0.52
CA LEU A 121 7.09 -9.24 -1.24
C LEU A 121 7.68 -8.31 -2.29
N LEU A 122 8.62 -7.45 -1.92
CA LEU A 122 9.24 -6.50 -2.84
C LEU A 122 10.00 -7.20 -3.97
N ARG A 123 10.68 -8.32 -3.66
CA ARG A 123 11.32 -9.16 -4.69
C ARG A 123 10.30 -9.71 -5.68
N CYS A 124 9.19 -10.24 -5.20
CA CYS A 124 8.12 -10.74 -6.05
C CYS A 124 7.55 -9.63 -6.96
N LEU A 125 7.32 -8.42 -6.44
CA LEU A 125 6.89 -7.29 -7.27
C LEU A 125 7.94 -6.90 -8.31
N TRP A 126 9.21 -6.95 -7.94
CA TRP A 126 10.31 -6.71 -8.90
C TRP A 126 10.33 -7.74 -10.04
N GLU A 127 10.12 -9.01 -9.74
CA GLU A 127 10.02 -10.10 -10.74
C GLU A 127 8.82 -9.90 -11.69
N GLU A 128 7.76 -9.23 -11.19
CA GLU A 128 6.62 -8.78 -11.99
C GLU A 128 6.89 -7.51 -12.82
N GLY A 129 8.13 -6.99 -12.79
CA GLY A 129 8.53 -5.78 -13.50
C GLY A 129 8.17 -4.46 -12.79
N LEU A 130 7.66 -4.53 -11.56
CA LEU A 130 7.27 -3.36 -10.76
C LEU A 130 8.46 -2.91 -9.90
N LYS A 131 9.16 -1.87 -10.35
CA LYS A 131 10.44 -1.41 -9.79
C LYS A 131 10.30 -0.35 -8.70
N SER A 132 9.13 0.26 -8.60
CA SER A 132 8.82 1.28 -7.60
C SER A 132 7.41 1.09 -7.06
N VAL A 133 7.27 1.21 -5.72
CA VAL A 133 6.00 0.95 -5.04
C VAL A 133 5.67 2.14 -4.13
N MET A 134 4.52 2.77 -4.37
CA MET A 134 3.94 3.74 -3.45
C MET A 134 3.04 2.99 -2.45
N ILE A 135 3.26 3.18 -1.17
CA ILE A 135 2.46 2.53 -0.12
C ILE A 135 1.57 3.58 0.54
N GLU A 136 0.26 3.42 0.39
CA GLU A 136 -0.72 4.40 0.90
C GLU A 136 -1.45 3.94 2.17
N GLY A 137 -1.20 2.76 2.65
CA GLY A 137 -1.77 2.45 3.91
C GLY A 137 -2.48 1.11 4.10
N GLY A 138 -3.29 1.11 4.99
CA GLY A 138 -3.74 0.94 6.29
C GLY A 138 -2.65 0.89 7.39
N GLY A 139 -3.11 1.15 8.60
CA GLY A 139 -2.22 1.27 9.77
C GLY A 139 -1.32 0.06 9.97
N THR A 140 -1.81 -1.14 9.77
CA THR A 140 -1.01 -2.38 9.89
C THR A 140 0.19 -2.39 8.94
N ILE A 141 -0.02 -2.00 7.68
CA ILE A 141 1.03 -1.94 6.66
C ILE A 141 2.07 -0.88 7.04
N ILE A 142 1.62 0.33 7.36
CA ILE A 142 2.52 1.44 7.70
C ILE A 142 3.29 1.15 8.99
N ASN A 143 2.61 0.65 10.03
CA ASN A 143 3.25 0.31 11.29
C ASN A 143 4.33 -0.77 11.11
N SER A 144 4.08 -1.78 10.29
CA SER A 144 5.06 -2.83 9.98
C SER A 144 6.30 -2.26 9.27
N LEU A 145 6.14 -1.31 8.34
CA LEU A 145 7.27 -0.66 7.65
C LEU A 145 8.07 0.30 8.54
N LEU A 146 7.44 0.86 9.57
CA LEU A 146 8.10 1.71 10.55
C LEU A 146 8.86 0.92 11.62
N GLU A 147 8.73 -0.42 11.62
CA GLU A 147 9.58 -1.26 12.48
C GLU A 147 11.04 -1.18 12.04
N PRO A 148 12.00 -1.18 12.98
CA PRO A 148 13.44 -1.02 12.66
C PRO A 148 13.97 -2.00 11.63
N ALA A 149 13.48 -3.24 11.64
CA ALA A 149 13.90 -4.28 10.70
C ALA A 149 13.52 -3.95 9.24
N ASN A 150 12.47 -3.15 9.03
CA ASN A 150 11.94 -2.84 7.72
C ASN A 150 12.28 -1.42 7.25
N GLY A 151 12.76 -0.56 8.16
CA GLY A 151 13.07 0.85 7.84
C GLY A 151 14.07 1.03 6.70
N VAL A 152 15.00 0.07 6.52
CA VAL A 152 15.99 0.07 5.41
C VAL A 152 15.34 -0.09 4.03
N LEU A 153 14.12 -0.62 3.96
CA LEU A 153 13.38 -0.85 2.72
C LEU A 153 12.58 0.39 2.27
N VAL A 154 12.55 1.44 3.12
CA VAL A 154 11.74 2.64 2.88
C VAL A 154 12.64 3.79 2.41
N ASP A 155 12.56 4.11 1.14
CA ASP A 155 13.36 5.19 0.53
C ASP A 155 12.89 6.59 0.96
N SER A 156 11.58 6.77 1.13
CA SER A 156 10.99 8.07 1.46
C SER A 156 9.68 7.92 2.21
N VAL A 157 9.47 8.79 3.20
CA VAL A 157 8.22 8.93 3.93
C VAL A 157 7.64 10.33 3.64
N ILE A 158 6.36 10.35 3.24
CA ILE A 158 5.62 11.59 3.00
C ILE A 158 4.40 11.59 3.91
N VAL A 159 4.27 12.64 4.72
CA VAL A 159 3.14 12.82 5.66
C VAL A 159 2.47 14.14 5.37
N THR A 160 1.17 14.10 5.10
CA THR A 160 0.35 15.32 5.00
C THR A 160 -0.33 15.58 6.34
N ILE A 161 -0.19 16.80 6.84
CA ILE A 161 -0.76 17.25 8.10
C ILE A 161 -1.78 18.35 7.74
N ALA A 162 -3.07 18.02 7.91
CA ALA A 162 -4.15 18.99 7.76
C ALA A 162 -4.43 19.70 9.08
N PRO A 163 -4.87 20.97 9.08
CA PRO A 163 -5.20 21.75 10.28
C PRO A 163 -6.58 21.35 10.86
N THR A 164 -6.83 20.05 11.00
CA THR A 164 -8.13 19.49 11.37
C THR A 164 -7.97 18.31 12.33
N TRP A 165 -8.72 18.31 13.43
CA TRP A 165 -8.84 17.14 14.31
C TRP A 165 -10.07 16.32 13.91
N LEU A 166 -9.85 15.05 13.53
CA LEU A 166 -10.92 14.14 13.12
C LEU A 166 -11.64 13.47 14.31
N GLY A 167 -11.18 13.70 15.53
CA GLY A 167 -11.71 13.05 16.73
C GLY A 167 -11.08 11.68 17.01
N SER A 168 -11.58 11.00 18.05
CA SER A 168 -11.16 9.65 18.42
C SER A 168 -11.71 8.61 17.46
N GLY A 169 -11.01 7.47 17.32
CA GLY A 169 -11.43 6.36 16.46
C GLY A 169 -10.75 6.31 15.09
N GLY A 170 -9.79 7.19 14.83
CA GLY A 170 -8.93 7.12 13.66
C GLY A 170 -7.97 5.92 13.69
N VAL A 171 -7.36 5.61 12.55
CA VAL A 171 -6.33 4.57 12.45
C VAL A 171 -5.04 5.07 13.10
N VAL A 172 -4.54 4.32 14.09
CA VAL A 172 -3.30 4.65 14.78
C VAL A 172 -2.10 4.20 13.94
N ILE A 173 -1.32 5.17 13.48
CA ILE A 173 -0.03 4.95 12.82
C ILE A 173 1.07 5.21 13.85
N SER A 174 1.36 4.18 14.62
CA SER A 174 2.42 4.15 15.62
C SER A 174 2.79 2.70 15.89
N PRO A 175 4.02 2.27 15.57
CA PRO A 175 4.51 0.93 15.93
C PRO A 175 4.50 0.71 17.43
N LYS A 176 4.64 -0.55 17.87
CA LYS A 176 4.74 -0.88 19.31
C LYS A 176 5.86 -0.07 19.98
N ARG A 177 5.56 0.42 21.19
CA ARG A 177 6.54 1.17 21.99
C ARG A 177 7.80 0.34 22.22
N ARG A 178 8.95 0.96 22.05
CA ARG A 178 10.25 0.35 22.34
C ARG A 178 10.82 0.90 23.63
N VAL A 179 11.62 0.09 24.30
CA VAL A 179 12.39 0.48 25.48
C VAL A 179 13.85 0.07 25.28
N ASP A 180 14.75 0.85 25.87
CA ASP A 180 16.17 0.51 25.93
C ASP A 180 16.45 -0.54 27.05
N GLY A 181 17.70 -0.95 27.19
CA GLY A 181 18.13 -1.90 28.25
C GLY A 181 17.92 -1.38 29.68
N GLY A 182 17.67 -0.08 29.87
CA GLY A 182 17.33 0.55 31.13
C GLY A 182 15.82 0.72 31.37
N GLY A 183 14.99 0.26 30.43
CA GLY A 183 13.52 0.41 30.52
C GLY A 183 13.00 1.78 30.07
N ASN A 184 13.84 2.67 29.55
CA ASN A 184 13.41 3.98 29.08
C ASN A 184 12.78 3.88 27.70
N ALA A 185 11.72 4.68 27.44
CA ALA A 185 11.09 4.74 26.15
C ALA A 185 12.04 5.32 25.09
N VAL A 186 12.16 4.61 23.96
CA VAL A 186 12.92 5.09 22.79
C VAL A 186 11.95 5.20 21.59
N PRO A 187 12.24 6.11 20.62
CA PRO A 187 11.42 6.22 19.41
C PRO A 187 11.37 4.87 18.67
N ALA A 188 10.18 4.48 18.21
CA ALA A 188 10.03 3.30 17.37
C ALA A 188 10.60 3.54 15.96
N ALA A 189 10.35 4.74 15.42
CA ALA A 189 10.93 5.22 14.17
C ALA A 189 11.23 6.72 14.30
N ARG A 190 12.22 7.20 13.57
CA ARG A 190 12.56 8.62 13.42
C ARG A 190 12.88 8.90 11.96
N LEU A 191 12.59 10.11 11.52
CA LEU A 191 12.97 10.56 10.18
C LEU A 191 14.23 11.41 10.24
N ARG A 192 15.08 11.31 9.23
CA ARG A 192 16.22 12.17 8.93
C ARG A 192 16.02 12.88 7.60
N ASP A 193 16.82 13.89 7.33
CA ASP A 193 16.76 14.72 6.11
C ASP A 193 15.36 15.32 5.90
N VAL A 194 14.73 15.71 6.99
CA VAL A 194 13.33 16.18 7.00
C VAL A 194 13.22 17.53 6.31
N ARG A 195 12.22 17.64 5.43
CA ARG A 195 11.83 18.89 4.77
C ARG A 195 10.34 19.10 4.95
N TRP A 196 9.94 20.36 5.10
CA TRP A 196 8.57 20.80 5.30
C TRP A 196 8.15 21.69 4.12
N TYR A 197 6.99 21.38 3.56
CA TYR A 197 6.45 22.13 2.43
C TYR A 197 5.03 22.57 2.75
N PRO A 198 4.73 23.88 2.81
CA PRO A 198 3.36 24.37 2.81
C PRO A 198 2.64 23.92 1.52
N PHE A 199 1.40 23.44 1.66
CA PHE A 199 0.60 22.97 0.54
C PHE A 199 -0.87 23.38 0.72
N GLY A 200 -1.21 24.58 0.33
CA GLY A 200 -2.50 25.20 0.65
C GLY A 200 -2.59 25.48 2.15
N GLU A 201 -3.63 24.95 2.80
CA GLU A 201 -3.79 25.00 4.26
C GLU A 201 -3.02 23.88 4.98
N ASP A 202 -2.57 22.86 4.24
CA ASP A 202 -1.85 21.70 4.76
C ASP A 202 -0.33 21.96 4.85
N VAL A 203 0.35 21.10 5.57
CA VAL A 203 1.82 21.00 5.56
C VAL A 203 2.21 19.57 5.19
N VAL A 204 3.13 19.45 4.25
CA VAL A 204 3.70 18.15 3.84
C VAL A 204 5.09 18.00 4.42
N LEU A 205 5.31 16.96 5.20
CA LEU A 205 6.60 16.52 5.67
C LEU A 205 7.13 15.43 4.73
N CYS A 206 8.38 15.58 4.28
CA CYS A 206 9.12 14.54 3.58
C CYS A 206 10.39 14.21 4.35
N GLY A 207 10.75 12.92 4.42
CA GLY A 207 11.98 12.50 5.09
C GLY A 207 12.32 11.04 4.78
N LYS A 208 13.45 10.58 5.30
CA LYS A 208 13.89 9.18 5.22
C LYS A 208 13.85 8.55 6.60
N VAL A 209 13.53 7.27 6.68
CA VAL A 209 13.61 6.55 7.95
C VAL A 209 15.08 6.54 8.41
N LEU A 210 15.31 6.91 9.66
CA LEU A 210 16.62 6.78 10.30
C LEU A 210 16.77 5.32 10.74
N VAL A 211 17.68 4.63 10.11
CA VAL A 211 18.04 3.23 10.39
C VAL A 211 19.27 3.21 11.25
#